data_65cc73d072be5475966365fc079746ac
#
_entry.id   65cc73d072be5475966365fc079746ac
#
_cell.length_a   1.000
_cell.length_b   1.000
_cell.length_c   1.000
_cell.angle_alpha   90.00
_cell.angle_beta   90.00
_cell.angle_gamma   90.00
#
_symmetry.space_group_name_H-M   'P 1'
#
loop_
_entity.id
_entity.type
_entity.pdbx_description
1 polymer ?
#
loop_
_entity_poly.entity_id
_entity_poly.type
_entity_poly.pdbx_seq_one_letter_code
_entity_poly.pdbx_strand_id
1 'polypeptide(L)'
;INKEGLQKEYEIKLNDRTQLEFNNKYQIIKIDADTALPQSVIPAKLQSYIKTNYPQNHITEWELDNKGQEIKLNNGIKLEFSKQGDFKRIDR
;
A
#
# COMPACT_ATOMS: atom_id res chain seq x y z
N ILE A 1 -22.07 -3.35 9.30
CA ILE A 1 -21.56 -3.11 9.05
C ILE A 1 -20.67 -2.18 9.18
N ASN A 2 -19.84 -1.85 8.98
CA ASN A 2 -19.01 -1.10 9.21
C ASN A 2 -18.86 -0.22 8.47
N LYS A 3 -18.78 0.45 8.24
CA LYS A 3 -18.74 1.20 7.64
C LYS A 3 -17.83 2.16 7.72
N GLU A 4 -16.89 2.00 8.01
CA GLU A 4 -15.89 2.78 8.18
C GLU A 4 -15.18 3.02 6.99
N GLY A 5 -15.51 3.64 6.03
CA GLY A 5 -14.79 4.02 4.84
C GLY A 5 -14.51 2.85 3.92
N LEU A 6 -13.28 2.70 3.49
CA LEU A 6 -12.92 1.70 2.49
C LEU A 6 -12.91 0.31 3.07
N GLN A 7 -13.68 -0.57 2.48
CA GLN A 7 -13.85 -1.89 2.99
C GLN A 7 -13.67 -2.89 1.86
N LYS A 8 -12.97 -3.97 2.14
CA LYS A 8 -12.72 -4.99 1.12
C LYS A 8 -14.02 -5.64 0.69
N GLU A 9 -14.24 -5.72 -0.61
CA GLU A 9 -15.37 -6.42 -1.18
C GLU A 9 -14.92 -7.58 -2.06
N TYR A 10 -13.75 -7.45 -2.70
CA TYR A 10 -13.25 -8.46 -3.60
C TYR A 10 -11.79 -8.70 -3.35
N GLU A 11 -11.38 -9.93 -3.48
CA GLU A 11 -9.98 -10.30 -3.28
C GLU A 11 -9.55 -11.20 -4.42
N ILE A 12 -8.37 -10.93 -4.99
CA ILE A 12 -7.80 -11.74 -6.05
C ILE A 12 -6.41 -12.17 -5.62
N LYS A 13 -6.12 -13.46 -5.74
CA LYS A 13 -4.80 -14.00 -5.47
C LYS A 13 -4.19 -14.48 -6.77
N LEU A 14 -2.99 -13.99 -7.07
CA LEU A 14 -2.30 -14.37 -8.30
C LEU A 14 -1.35 -15.55 -8.02
N ASN A 15 -0.86 -16.16 -9.08
CA ASN A 15 -0.01 -17.33 -8.96
C ASN A 15 1.29 -17.07 -8.23
N ASP A 16 1.80 -15.84 -8.28
CA ASP A 16 3.05 -15.49 -7.63
C ASP A 16 2.84 -15.02 -6.20
N ARG A 17 1.67 -15.33 -5.61
CA ARG A 17 1.30 -14.95 -4.25
C ARG A 17 0.97 -13.49 -4.08
N THR A 18 0.88 -12.74 -5.14
CA THR A 18 0.41 -11.36 -5.06
C THR A 18 -1.07 -11.38 -4.74
N GLN A 19 -1.47 -10.57 -3.76
CA GLN A 19 -2.86 -10.48 -3.35
C GLN A 19 -3.36 -9.08 -3.58
N LEU A 20 -4.52 -8.97 -4.23
CA LEU A 20 -5.14 -7.68 -4.52
C LEU A 20 -6.48 -7.63 -3.83
N GLU A 21 -6.82 -6.48 -3.25
CA GLU A 21 -8.12 -6.28 -2.64
C GLU A 21 -8.75 -5.03 -3.24
N PHE A 22 -10.05 -5.11 -3.49
CA PHE A 22 -10.81 -4.04 -4.11
C PHE A 22 -12.02 -3.70 -3.24
N ASN A 23 -12.47 -2.45 -3.31
CA ASN A 23 -13.71 -2.07 -2.65
C ASN A 23 -14.89 -2.36 -3.58
N ASN A 24 -16.11 -2.00 -3.17
CA ASN A 24 -17.29 -2.30 -3.96
C ASN A 24 -17.42 -1.46 -5.22
N LYS A 25 -16.50 -0.54 -5.45
CA LYS A 25 -16.44 0.25 -6.68
C LYS A 25 -15.32 -0.22 -7.58
N TYR A 26 -14.74 -1.39 -7.26
CA TYR A 26 -13.63 -1.98 -8.01
C TYR A 26 -12.37 -1.13 -8.00
N GLN A 27 -12.20 -0.34 -6.95
CA GLN A 27 -10.95 0.41 -6.77
C GLN A 27 -10.00 -0.43 -5.93
N ILE A 28 -8.72 -0.45 -6.30
CA ILE A 28 -7.72 -1.18 -5.54
C ILE A 28 -7.49 -0.48 -4.21
N ILE A 29 -7.55 -1.23 -3.12
CA ILE A 29 -7.30 -0.69 -1.79
C ILE A 29 -6.17 -1.42 -1.08
N LYS A 30 -5.66 -2.51 -1.65
CA LYS A 30 -4.52 -3.20 -1.05
C LYS A 30 -3.81 -4.05 -2.10
N ILE A 31 -2.49 -4.04 -2.04
CA ILE A 31 -1.64 -4.91 -2.85
C ILE A 31 -0.57 -5.46 -1.92
N ASP A 32 -0.44 -6.80 -1.88
CA ASP A 32 0.51 -7.45 -1.02
C ASP A 32 1.25 -8.49 -1.88
N ALA A 33 2.57 -8.41 -1.90
CA ALA A 33 3.37 -9.31 -2.70
C ALA A 33 4.63 -9.72 -1.94
N ASP A 34 5.24 -10.83 -2.36
CA ASP A 34 6.50 -11.29 -1.79
C ASP A 34 7.68 -10.54 -2.40
N THR A 35 7.47 -9.86 -3.50
CA THR A 35 8.54 -9.14 -4.20
C THR A 35 8.14 -7.68 -4.37
N ALA A 36 8.99 -6.90 -5.02
CA ALA A 36 8.73 -5.48 -5.21
C ALA A 36 7.43 -5.26 -5.98
N LEU A 37 6.61 -4.32 -5.51
CA LEU A 37 5.39 -3.97 -6.22
C LEU A 37 5.75 -3.16 -7.46
N PRO A 38 4.97 -3.29 -8.53
CA PRO A 38 5.17 -2.46 -9.71
C PRO A 38 5.02 -0.98 -9.34
N GLN A 39 5.90 -0.15 -9.85
CA GLN A 39 5.84 1.27 -9.52
C GLN A 39 4.55 1.92 -10.01
N SER A 40 3.98 1.40 -11.09
CA SER A 40 2.78 1.98 -11.66
C SER A 40 1.56 1.95 -10.73
N VAL A 41 1.57 1.08 -9.70
CA VAL A 41 0.44 0.99 -8.79
C VAL A 41 0.62 1.83 -7.53
N ILE A 42 1.79 2.46 -7.35
CA ILE A 42 2.08 3.22 -6.14
C ILE A 42 2.02 4.71 -6.47
N PRO A 43 1.32 5.53 -5.66
CA PRO A 43 1.29 6.97 -5.91
C PRO A 43 2.68 7.57 -5.97
N ALA A 44 2.87 8.54 -6.86
CA ALA A 44 4.19 9.10 -7.12
C ALA A 44 4.84 9.72 -5.89
N LYS A 45 4.05 10.34 -5.02
CA LYS A 45 4.61 10.94 -3.81
C LYS A 45 5.22 9.89 -2.88
N LEU A 46 4.58 8.73 -2.77
CA LEU A 46 5.08 7.66 -1.92
C LEU A 46 6.35 7.08 -2.53
N GLN A 47 6.37 6.91 -3.83
CA GLN A 47 7.56 6.42 -4.51
C GLN A 47 8.74 7.35 -4.28
N SER A 48 8.52 8.65 -4.40
CA SER A 48 9.57 9.66 -4.21
C SER A 48 10.11 9.61 -2.79
N TYR A 49 9.23 9.48 -1.80
CA TYR A 49 9.65 9.43 -0.42
C TYR A 49 10.54 8.21 -0.16
N ILE A 50 10.12 7.05 -0.67
CA ILE A 50 10.89 5.83 -0.47
C ILE A 50 12.23 5.91 -1.19
N LYS A 51 12.24 6.43 -2.41
CA LYS A 51 13.48 6.54 -3.17
C LYS A 51 14.49 7.45 -2.47
N THR A 52 14.01 8.51 -1.83
CA THR A 52 14.87 9.45 -1.14
C THR A 52 15.37 8.93 0.20
N ASN A 53 14.49 8.30 0.96
CA ASN A 53 14.81 7.91 2.33
C ASN A 53 15.18 6.45 2.52
N TYR A 54 14.78 5.59 1.60
CA TYR A 54 15.06 4.15 1.68
C TYR A 54 15.47 3.63 0.32
N PRO A 55 16.55 4.18 -0.26
CA PRO A 55 16.92 3.85 -1.65
C PRO A 55 17.32 2.40 -1.87
N GLN A 56 17.67 1.68 -0.81
CA GLN A 56 18.06 0.29 -0.94
C GLN A 56 16.94 -0.70 -0.63
N ASN A 57 15.76 -0.19 -0.40
CA ASN A 57 14.61 -1.03 -0.07
C ASN A 57 13.55 -0.87 -1.14
N HIS A 58 12.56 -1.77 -1.12
CA HIS A 58 11.45 -1.67 -2.05
C HIS A 58 10.16 -1.95 -1.32
N ILE A 59 9.06 -1.52 -1.91
CA ILE A 59 7.74 -1.64 -1.33
C ILE A 59 7.19 -3.02 -1.65
N THR A 60 6.74 -3.75 -0.63
CA THR A 60 6.13 -5.06 -0.82
C THR A 60 4.64 -5.05 -0.53
N GLU A 61 4.15 -4.01 0.15
CA GLU A 61 2.73 -3.93 0.47
C GLU A 61 2.28 -2.47 0.48
N TRP A 62 1.10 -2.22 -0.06
CA TRP A 62 0.47 -0.91 -0.04
C TRP A 62 -0.99 -1.11 0.31
N GLU A 63 -1.50 -0.26 1.19
CA GLU A 63 -2.90 -0.33 1.60
C GLU A 63 -3.47 1.05 1.76
N LEU A 64 -4.70 1.24 1.30
CA LEU A 64 -5.43 2.50 1.45
C LEU A 64 -6.64 2.23 2.34
N ASP A 65 -6.81 3.05 3.37
CA ASP A 65 -8.01 2.97 4.21
C ASP A 65 -8.51 4.38 4.47
N ASN A 66 -9.48 4.54 5.36
CA ASN A 66 -10.08 5.85 5.59
C ASN A 66 -9.17 6.78 6.38
N LYS A 67 -8.06 6.29 6.91
CA LYS A 67 -7.11 7.12 7.63
C LYS A 67 -5.98 7.59 6.73
N GLY A 68 -5.75 6.93 5.63
CA GLY A 68 -4.67 7.26 4.73
C GLY A 68 -4.08 6.02 4.08
N GLN A 69 -2.77 6.06 3.84
CA GLN A 69 -2.08 4.99 3.15
C GLN A 69 -1.00 4.40 4.05
N GLU A 70 -0.76 3.10 3.90
CA GLU A 70 0.31 2.44 4.62
C GLU A 70 1.16 1.65 3.63
N ILE A 71 2.47 1.70 3.82
CA ILE A 71 3.41 0.96 2.99
C ILE A 71 4.26 0.09 3.88
N LYS A 72 4.56 -1.11 3.40
CA LYS A 72 5.52 -1.98 4.07
C LYS A 72 6.69 -2.22 3.13
N LEU A 73 7.89 -2.10 3.66
CA LEU A 73 9.11 -2.33 2.90
C LEU A 73 9.61 -3.75 3.09
N ASN A 74 10.53 -4.18 2.22
CA ASN A 74 11.07 -5.53 2.29
C ASN A 74 11.86 -5.82 3.58
N ASN A 75 12.25 -4.78 4.30
CA ASN A 75 12.94 -4.95 5.59
C ASN A 75 11.97 -4.97 6.77
N GLY A 76 10.66 -4.94 6.53
CA GLY A 76 9.66 -5.01 7.58
C GLY A 76 9.21 -3.67 8.15
N ILE A 77 9.84 -2.57 7.74
CA ILE A 77 9.44 -1.25 8.21
C ILE A 77 8.12 -0.86 7.56
N LYS A 78 7.21 -0.32 8.37
CA LYS A 78 5.92 0.17 7.89
C LYS A 78 5.90 1.69 8.02
N LEU A 79 5.38 2.34 6.99
CA LEU A 79 5.31 3.80 6.94
C LEU A 79 3.88 4.22 6.67
N GLU A 80 3.43 5.26 7.38
CA GLU A 80 2.07 5.78 7.20
C GLU A 80 2.10 7.11 6.50
N PHE A 81 1.19 7.29 5.55
CA PHE A 81 1.06 8.51 4.76
C PHE A 81 -0.39 8.97 4.77
N SER A 82 -0.60 10.26 4.56
CA SER A 82 -1.95 10.78 4.41
C SER A 82 -2.55 10.30 3.11
N LYS A 83 -3.84 10.54 2.92
CA LYS A 83 -4.49 10.19 1.66
C LYS A 83 -3.91 10.95 0.49
N GLN A 84 -3.35 12.12 0.74
CA GLN A 84 -2.72 12.94 -0.28
C GLN A 84 -1.29 12.52 -0.59
N GLY A 85 -0.73 11.62 0.23
CA GLY A 85 0.61 11.11 -0.01
C GLY A 85 1.69 11.75 0.84
N ASP A 86 1.33 12.51 1.85
CA ASP A 86 2.32 13.14 2.73
C ASP A 86 2.69 12.19 3.86
N PHE A 87 3.97 12.11 4.16
CA PHE A 87 4.46 11.22 5.20
C PHE A 87 3.93 11.63 6.57
N LYS A 88 3.49 10.66 7.36
CA LYS A 88 2.98 10.92 8.70
C LYS A 88 3.92 10.36 9.75
N ARG A 89 4.24 9.09 9.69
CA ARG A 89 5.09 8.49 10.71
C ARG A 89 5.52 7.09 10.32
N ILE A 90 6.51 6.58 11.05
CA ILE A 90 6.92 5.20 10.94
C ILE A 90 6.06 4.41 11.94
N ASP A 91 5.42 3.35 11.44
CA ASP A 91 4.58 2.51 12.27
C ASP A 91 5.41 1.33 12.73
N ARG A 92 5.71 1.27 14.01
CA ARG A 92 6.54 0.20 14.56
C ARG A 92 5.79 -0.76 15.41
#